data_5ad72a5c859cbf41b08baa9c08ca3202
#
_entry.id   5ad72a5c859cbf41b08baa9c08ca3202
#
_cell.length_a   1.000
_cell.length_b   1.000
_cell.length_c   1.000
_cell.angle_alpha   90.00
_cell.angle_beta   90.00
_cell.angle_gamma   90.00
#
_symmetry.space_group_name_H-M   'P 1'
#
loop_
_entity.id
_entity.type
_entity.pdbx_description
1 polymer ?
#
loop_
_entity_poly.entity_id
_entity_poly.type
_entity_poly.pdbx_seq_one_letter_code
_entity_poly.pdbx_strand_id
1 'polypeptide(L)'
;MHTAVSEYNKEREKEGFPPISIGVGLHIGDLMLGIIGSVDRMQGAVVADAVNLAARLEGLTRIYGSSISLSEMTMSLLEEPDKYKHRFVDKVTVKGKKEPVSVHEVFDADPQPGVKLKEQTKTNFEEGLRLYYETKFSESSVHFNQVLQKNPEDKAARIYLKRCATFMVDGVPEDWTGIETLTKK
;
A
#
# COMPACT_ATOMS: atom_id res chain seq x y z
N MET A 1 7.90 16.04 1.44
CA MET A 1 8.54 15.28 0.35
C MET A 1 7.67 15.27 -0.91
N HIS A 2 6.46 14.72 -0.93
CA HIS A 2 5.61 14.64 -2.14
C HIS A 2 5.35 16.01 -2.78
N THR A 3 5.07 17.05 -1.99
CA THR A 3 4.92 18.44 -2.48
C THR A 3 6.16 18.91 -3.24
N ALA A 4 7.35 18.71 -2.66
CA ALA A 4 8.62 19.10 -3.30
C ALA A 4 8.87 18.32 -4.60
N VAL A 5 8.53 17.02 -4.63
CA VAL A 5 8.62 16.20 -5.85
C VAL A 5 7.64 16.70 -6.91
N SER A 6 6.41 17.07 -6.51
CA SER A 6 5.42 17.64 -7.44
C SER A 6 5.88 18.97 -8.05
N GLU A 7 6.51 19.85 -7.26
CA GLU A 7 7.09 21.10 -7.75
C GLU A 7 8.26 20.83 -8.71
N TYR A 8 9.16 19.95 -8.33
CA TYR A 8 10.30 19.57 -9.17
C TYR A 8 9.86 18.94 -10.50
N ASN A 9 8.80 18.14 -10.47
CA ASN A 9 8.27 17.55 -11.70
C ASN A 9 7.75 18.59 -12.70
N LYS A 10 7.23 19.73 -12.23
CA LYS A 10 6.82 20.84 -13.12
C LYS A 10 8.02 21.46 -13.87
N GLU A 11 9.19 21.50 -13.22
CA GLU A 11 10.42 21.95 -13.86
C GLU A 11 10.95 20.91 -14.84
N ARG A 12 10.96 19.63 -14.43
CA ARG A 12 11.36 18.52 -15.30
C ARG A 12 10.55 18.46 -16.59
N GLU A 13 9.23 18.63 -16.48
CA GLU A 13 8.32 18.62 -17.65
C GLU A 13 8.64 19.75 -18.64
N LYS A 14 8.98 20.95 -18.14
CA LYS A 14 9.41 22.06 -18.99
C LYS A 14 10.71 21.76 -19.74
N GLU A 15 11.59 20.96 -19.16
CA GLU A 15 12.85 20.53 -19.74
C GLU A 15 12.73 19.25 -20.59
N GLY A 16 11.52 18.68 -20.73
CA GLY A 16 11.25 17.47 -21.51
C GLY A 16 11.64 16.18 -20.81
N PHE A 17 11.89 16.20 -19.48
CA PHE A 17 12.18 14.99 -18.73
C PHE A 17 10.89 14.34 -18.17
N PRO A 18 10.84 13.00 -18.07
CA PRO A 18 9.71 12.32 -17.47
C PRO A 18 9.60 12.64 -15.98
N PRO A 19 8.37 12.68 -15.43
CA PRO A 19 8.16 12.92 -14.00
C PRO A 19 8.73 11.77 -13.18
N ILE A 20 9.24 12.09 -11.99
CA ILE A 20 9.65 11.10 -10.98
C ILE A 20 8.54 10.90 -9.95
N SER A 21 8.46 9.71 -9.38
CA SER A 21 7.57 9.40 -8.27
C SER A 21 8.35 8.75 -7.14
N ILE A 22 7.92 9.00 -5.91
CA ILE A 22 8.46 8.36 -4.72
C ILE A 22 7.35 7.63 -3.98
N GLY A 23 7.70 6.47 -3.42
CA GLY A 23 6.85 5.76 -2.46
C GLY A 23 7.45 5.92 -1.06
N VAL A 24 6.59 5.94 -0.04
CA VAL A 24 7.01 5.97 1.36
C VAL A 24 6.38 4.80 2.09
N GLY A 25 7.22 3.94 2.70
CA GLY A 25 6.78 2.86 3.58
C GLY A 25 7.09 3.20 5.04
N LEU A 26 6.08 3.12 5.92
CA LEU A 26 6.22 3.42 7.34
C LEU A 26 5.86 2.21 8.20
N HIS A 27 6.75 1.86 9.12
CA HIS A 27 6.49 0.87 10.14
C HIS A 27 7.18 1.22 11.45
N ILE A 28 6.49 1.04 12.55
CA ILE A 28 7.03 1.16 13.90
C ILE A 28 7.33 -0.24 14.42
N GLY A 29 8.52 -0.43 14.97
CA GLY A 29 8.95 -1.70 15.55
C GLY A 29 10.34 -1.60 16.15
N ASP A 30 10.72 -2.61 16.93
CA ASP A 30 12.02 -2.69 17.57
C ASP A 30 13.13 -2.82 16.51
N LEU A 31 14.26 -2.16 16.78
CA LEU A 31 15.45 -2.25 15.96
C LEU A 31 16.71 -2.39 16.81
N MET A 32 17.69 -3.11 16.29
CA MET A 32 19.03 -3.17 16.88
C MET A 32 19.97 -2.28 16.06
N LEU A 33 20.62 -1.36 16.74
CA LEU A 33 21.74 -0.59 16.21
C LEU A 33 23.04 -1.25 16.64
N GLY A 34 23.91 -1.53 15.70
CA GLY A 34 25.21 -2.12 15.96
C GLY A 34 26.29 -1.59 15.04
N ILE A 35 27.53 -1.88 15.36
CA ILE A 35 28.67 -1.63 14.49
C ILE A 35 29.12 -2.98 13.95
N ILE A 36 29.12 -3.11 12.64
CA ILE A 36 29.59 -4.31 11.94
C ILE A 36 30.85 -3.94 11.17
N GLY A 37 31.90 -4.76 11.31
CA GLY A 37 33.13 -4.58 10.54
C GLY A 37 34.38 -5.02 11.29
N SER A 38 35.53 -4.85 10.63
CA SER A 38 36.85 -5.01 11.21
C SER A 38 37.37 -3.68 11.75
N VAL A 39 38.48 -3.71 12.48
CA VAL A 39 39.13 -2.51 13.05
C VAL A 39 39.39 -1.41 12.00
N ASP A 40 39.60 -1.81 10.75
CA ASP A 40 39.90 -0.89 9.63
C ASP A 40 38.65 -0.46 8.83
N ARG A 41 37.50 -1.08 9.07
CA ARG A 41 36.24 -0.78 8.39
C ARG A 41 35.06 -1.01 9.31
N MET A 42 34.66 0.00 10.05
CA MET A 42 33.46 -0.01 10.88
C MET A 42 32.31 0.63 10.11
N GLN A 43 31.18 -0.07 10.01
CA GLN A 43 29.94 0.48 9.48
C GLN A 43 28.84 0.33 10.52
N GLY A 44 28.11 1.41 10.77
CA GLY A 44 26.86 1.34 11.51
C GLY A 44 25.88 0.47 10.76
N ALA A 45 25.34 -0.55 11.39
CA ALA A 45 24.33 -1.44 10.82
C ALA A 45 23.05 -1.37 11.65
N VAL A 46 21.93 -1.32 10.95
CA VAL A 46 20.62 -1.49 11.54
C VAL A 46 20.13 -2.87 11.15
N VAL A 47 19.97 -3.74 12.13
CA VAL A 47 19.40 -5.08 11.92
C VAL A 47 18.03 -5.09 12.58
N ALA A 48 16.99 -5.15 11.75
CA ALA A 48 15.63 -5.23 12.28
C ALA A 48 14.65 -5.75 11.23
N ASP A 49 13.72 -6.60 11.67
CA ASP A 49 12.54 -6.97 10.88
C ASP A 49 11.69 -5.75 10.52
N ALA A 50 11.66 -4.74 11.42
CA ALA A 50 10.95 -3.50 11.21
C ALA A 50 11.43 -2.73 9.96
N VAL A 51 12.74 -2.67 9.74
CA VAL A 51 13.32 -2.02 8.54
C VAL A 51 12.94 -2.78 7.27
N ASN A 52 13.02 -4.10 7.32
CA ASN A 52 12.61 -4.94 6.18
C ASN A 52 11.13 -4.80 5.87
N LEU A 53 10.28 -4.67 6.88
CA LEU A 53 8.85 -4.45 6.68
C LEU A 53 8.57 -3.06 6.10
N ALA A 54 9.21 -2.01 6.61
CA ALA A 54 9.08 -0.66 6.05
C ALA A 54 9.49 -0.61 4.57
N ALA A 55 10.60 -1.26 4.20
CA ALA A 55 11.03 -1.36 2.80
C ALA A 55 10.03 -2.11 1.91
N ARG A 56 9.34 -3.12 2.46
CA ARG A 56 8.30 -3.84 1.72
C ARG A 56 7.03 -3.01 1.56
N LEU A 57 6.62 -2.28 2.59
CA LEU A 57 5.51 -1.32 2.52
C LEU A 57 5.79 -0.25 1.45
N GLU A 58 7.04 0.23 1.34
CA GLU A 58 7.46 1.10 0.25
C GLU A 58 7.23 0.44 -1.11
N GLY A 59 7.68 -0.79 -1.29
CA GLY A 59 7.47 -1.54 -2.54
C GLY A 59 5.99 -1.70 -2.92
N LEU A 60 5.09 -1.83 -1.94
CA LEU A 60 3.65 -1.91 -2.15
C LEU A 60 3.05 -0.61 -2.71
N THR A 61 3.66 0.53 -2.47
CA THR A 61 3.19 1.81 -3.01
C THR A 61 3.08 1.77 -4.54
N ARG A 62 4.01 1.12 -5.22
CA ARG A 62 3.99 0.96 -6.68
C ARG A 62 2.87 0.03 -7.14
N ILE A 63 2.61 -1.03 -6.37
CA ILE A 63 1.60 -2.04 -6.70
C ILE A 63 0.21 -1.41 -6.59
N TYR A 64 -0.10 -0.81 -5.44
CA TYR A 64 -1.43 -0.24 -5.18
C TYR A 64 -1.61 1.20 -5.67
N GLY A 65 -0.54 1.85 -6.14
CA GLY A 65 -0.59 3.25 -6.59
C GLY A 65 -0.80 4.23 -5.44
N SER A 66 -0.28 3.90 -4.25
CA SER A 66 -0.32 4.78 -3.08
C SER A 66 0.94 5.62 -2.98
N SER A 67 0.84 6.80 -2.39
CA SER A 67 2.01 7.65 -2.10
C SER A 67 2.70 7.23 -0.82
N ILE A 68 1.91 6.83 0.19
CA ILE A 68 2.40 6.41 1.50
C ILE A 68 1.66 5.13 1.90
N SER A 69 2.41 4.09 2.25
CA SER A 69 1.88 2.85 2.83
C SER A 69 2.40 2.65 4.25
N LEU A 70 1.53 2.26 5.15
CA LEU A 70 1.91 2.00 6.53
C LEU A 70 1.22 0.75 7.09
N SER A 71 1.82 0.16 8.11
CA SER A 71 1.27 -1.01 8.78
C SER A 71 0.16 -0.61 9.76
N GLU A 72 -0.75 -1.55 10.06
CA GLU A 72 -1.76 -1.43 11.12
C GLU A 72 -1.13 -1.00 12.45
N MET A 73 0.01 -1.58 12.82
CA MET A 73 0.72 -1.21 14.03
C MET A 73 1.09 0.28 14.05
N THR A 74 1.51 0.83 12.92
CA THR A 74 1.81 2.26 12.81
C THR A 74 0.53 3.09 12.90
N MET A 75 -0.56 2.66 12.24
CA MET A 75 -1.86 3.32 12.34
C MET A 75 -2.39 3.38 13.77
N SER A 76 -2.31 2.27 14.49
CA SER A 76 -2.83 2.16 15.87
C SER A 76 -2.09 3.02 16.90
N LEU A 77 -0.88 3.45 16.57
CA LEU A 77 -0.05 4.29 17.45
C LEU A 77 -0.13 5.79 17.08
N LEU A 78 -0.90 6.16 16.07
CA LEU A 78 -1.18 7.56 15.79
C LEU A 78 -2.15 8.11 16.83
N GLU A 79 -1.84 9.26 17.41
CA GLU A 79 -2.70 9.94 18.41
C GLU A 79 -4.04 10.36 17.79
N GLU A 80 -4.03 10.80 16.54
CA GLU A 80 -5.22 11.31 15.83
C GLU A 80 -5.25 10.77 14.39
N PRO A 81 -5.55 9.46 14.20
CA PRO A 81 -5.55 8.85 12.86
C PRO A 81 -6.55 9.51 11.90
N ASP A 82 -7.67 10.02 12.41
CA ASP A 82 -8.71 10.68 11.62
C ASP A 82 -8.28 12.03 11.01
N LYS A 83 -7.15 12.58 11.44
CA LYS A 83 -6.54 13.76 10.78
C LYS A 83 -6.03 13.44 9.38
N TYR A 84 -5.76 12.18 9.11
CA TYR A 84 -5.17 11.73 7.85
C TYR A 84 -6.22 11.06 6.98
N LYS A 85 -6.20 11.38 5.70
CA LYS A 85 -7.03 10.68 4.71
C LYS A 85 -6.39 9.35 4.39
N HIS A 86 -6.97 8.30 4.92
CA HIS A 86 -6.44 6.96 4.78
C HIS A 86 -7.55 5.94 4.49
N ARG A 87 -7.17 4.77 3.99
CA ARG A 87 -8.02 3.58 3.90
C ARG A 87 -7.17 2.32 4.05
N PHE A 88 -7.79 1.25 4.53
CA PHE A 88 -7.22 -0.08 4.47
C PHE A 88 -7.11 -0.53 3.01
N VAL A 89 -5.98 -1.17 2.63
CA VAL A 89 -5.73 -1.58 1.23
C VAL A 89 -5.65 -3.08 1.09
N ASP A 90 -4.88 -3.77 1.92
CA ASP A 90 -4.70 -5.22 1.80
C ASP A 90 -4.13 -5.85 3.09
N LYS A 91 -4.18 -7.18 3.16
CA LYS A 91 -3.42 -8.01 4.10
C LYS A 91 -2.37 -8.78 3.33
N VAL A 92 -1.11 -8.67 3.75
CA VAL A 92 0.00 -9.28 3.03
C VAL A 92 0.87 -10.12 3.96
N THR A 93 1.27 -11.32 3.51
CA THR A 93 2.28 -12.08 4.22
C THR A 93 3.67 -11.63 3.80
N VAL A 94 4.48 -11.32 4.79
CA VAL A 94 5.85 -10.87 4.61
C VAL A 94 6.79 -12.05 4.81
N LYS A 95 7.67 -12.33 3.84
CA LYS A 95 8.62 -13.43 3.92
C LYS A 95 9.39 -13.39 5.25
N GLY A 96 9.32 -14.46 6.05
CA GLY A 96 9.93 -14.55 7.37
C GLY A 96 9.00 -14.20 8.54
N LYS A 97 7.78 -13.67 8.30
CA LYS A 97 6.73 -13.53 9.32
C LYS A 97 5.63 -14.55 9.09
N LYS A 98 5.15 -15.16 10.19
CA LYS A 98 4.01 -16.11 10.15
C LYS A 98 2.67 -15.39 10.07
N GLU A 99 2.59 -14.18 10.63
CA GLU A 99 1.36 -13.41 10.69
C GLU A 99 1.27 -12.40 9.55
N PRO A 100 0.10 -12.25 8.95
CA PRO A 100 -0.14 -11.25 7.93
C PRO A 100 -0.10 -9.84 8.52
N VAL A 101 0.31 -8.90 7.70
CA VAL A 101 0.35 -7.48 8.06
C VAL A 101 -0.74 -6.75 7.29
N SER A 102 -1.64 -6.09 8.01
CA SER A 102 -2.60 -5.17 7.40
C SER A 102 -1.89 -3.90 6.93
N VAL A 103 -2.20 -3.49 5.71
CA VAL A 103 -1.60 -2.36 5.03
C VAL A 103 -2.63 -1.27 4.80
N HIS A 104 -2.29 -0.07 5.21
CA HIS A 104 -3.07 1.14 4.97
C HIS A 104 -2.33 2.07 4.01
N GLU A 105 -3.06 2.74 3.14
CA GLU A 105 -2.53 3.88 2.42
C GLU A 105 -2.98 5.19 3.07
N VAL A 106 -2.09 6.16 3.09
CA VAL A 106 -2.39 7.56 3.39
C VAL A 106 -2.25 8.37 2.10
N PHE A 107 -3.30 9.07 1.72
CA PHE A 107 -3.40 9.73 0.42
C PHE A 107 -3.56 11.25 0.48
N ASP A 108 -3.30 11.88 1.65
CA ASP A 108 -3.28 13.36 1.77
C ASP A 108 -2.28 14.02 0.83
N ALA A 109 -1.19 13.31 0.54
CA ALA A 109 -0.11 13.80 -0.31
C ALA A 109 -0.31 13.51 -1.79
N ASP A 110 -1.40 12.85 -2.17
CA ASP A 110 -1.70 12.55 -3.56
C ASP A 110 -2.03 13.84 -4.33
N PRO A 111 -1.71 13.91 -5.63
CA PRO A 111 -2.14 15.02 -6.46
C PRO A 111 -3.66 15.14 -6.54
N GLN A 112 -4.17 16.37 -6.61
CA GLN A 112 -5.55 16.60 -6.98
C GLN A 112 -5.77 16.27 -8.47
N PRO A 113 -6.88 15.63 -8.88
CA PRO A 113 -8.10 15.35 -8.09
C PRO A 113 -8.09 14.01 -7.32
N GLY A 114 -6.98 13.26 -7.29
CA GLY A 114 -6.89 11.92 -6.74
C GLY A 114 -7.38 11.81 -5.29
N VAL A 115 -7.00 12.74 -4.41
CA VAL A 115 -7.46 12.78 -3.01
C VAL A 115 -8.99 12.79 -2.94
N LYS A 116 -9.62 13.73 -3.66
CA LYS A 116 -11.09 13.87 -3.66
C LYS A 116 -11.79 12.62 -4.20
N LEU A 117 -11.24 12.01 -5.26
CA LEU A 117 -11.80 10.81 -5.85
C LEU A 117 -11.70 9.60 -4.90
N LYS A 118 -10.58 9.45 -4.20
CA LYS A 118 -10.43 8.40 -3.18
C LYS A 118 -11.38 8.60 -2.01
N GLU A 119 -11.57 9.84 -1.52
CA GLU A 119 -12.57 10.13 -0.49
C GLU A 119 -13.99 9.75 -0.92
N GLN A 120 -14.38 10.13 -2.13
CA GLN A 120 -15.73 9.84 -2.66
C GLN A 120 -15.97 8.35 -2.92
N THR A 121 -14.93 7.57 -3.09
CA THR A 121 -15.01 6.14 -3.40
C THR A 121 -14.63 5.24 -2.21
N LYS A 122 -14.19 5.81 -1.08
CA LYS A 122 -13.70 5.07 0.09
C LYS A 122 -14.72 4.02 0.57
N THR A 123 -15.97 4.41 0.77
CA THR A 123 -17.02 3.49 1.26
C THR A 123 -17.24 2.31 0.32
N ASN A 124 -17.29 2.56 -1.00
CA ASN A 124 -17.42 1.47 -1.97
C ASN A 124 -16.18 0.57 -1.98
N PHE A 125 -14.99 1.15 -1.86
CA PHE A 125 -13.75 0.39 -1.81
C PHE A 125 -13.70 -0.53 -0.58
N GLU A 126 -14.03 -0.01 0.60
CA GLU A 126 -14.03 -0.76 1.86
C GLU A 126 -15.10 -1.85 1.87
N GLU A 127 -16.29 -1.59 1.33
CA GLU A 127 -17.34 -2.60 1.20
C GLU A 127 -16.94 -3.68 0.18
N GLY A 128 -16.32 -3.32 -0.92
CA GLY A 128 -15.73 -4.27 -1.87
C GLY A 128 -14.72 -5.19 -1.21
N LEU A 129 -13.84 -4.65 -0.36
CA LEU A 129 -12.87 -5.45 0.40
C LEU A 129 -13.55 -6.39 1.39
N ARG A 130 -14.53 -5.91 2.15
CA ARG A 130 -15.28 -6.74 3.10
C ARG A 130 -15.89 -7.96 2.41
N LEU A 131 -16.58 -7.74 1.29
CA LEU A 131 -17.18 -8.80 0.49
C LEU A 131 -16.15 -9.74 -0.13
N TYR A 132 -14.99 -9.21 -0.55
CA TYR A 132 -13.89 -10.00 -1.05
C TYR A 132 -13.38 -11.01 -0.01
N TYR A 133 -13.14 -10.55 1.24
CA TYR A 133 -12.71 -11.44 2.33
C TYR A 133 -13.80 -12.41 2.78
N GLU A 134 -15.08 -12.13 2.49
CA GLU A 134 -16.20 -13.05 2.68
C GLU A 134 -16.42 -14.02 1.48
N THR A 135 -15.51 -14.03 0.52
CA THR A 135 -15.59 -14.84 -0.71
C THR A 135 -16.78 -14.50 -1.63
N LYS A 136 -17.45 -13.39 -1.42
CA LYS A 136 -18.56 -12.87 -2.24
C LYS A 136 -18.01 -12.07 -3.43
N PHE A 137 -17.29 -12.76 -4.32
CA PHE A 137 -16.53 -12.09 -5.38
C PHE A 137 -17.41 -11.38 -6.41
N SER A 138 -18.61 -11.90 -6.69
CA SER A 138 -19.54 -11.27 -7.60
C SER A 138 -19.99 -9.90 -7.08
N GLU A 139 -20.46 -9.84 -5.83
CA GLU A 139 -20.90 -8.62 -5.18
C GLU A 139 -19.71 -7.65 -4.97
N SER A 140 -18.56 -8.16 -4.53
CA SER A 140 -17.32 -7.41 -4.38
C SER A 140 -16.92 -6.71 -5.69
N SER A 141 -17.02 -7.41 -6.83
CA SER A 141 -16.68 -6.88 -8.14
C SER A 141 -17.55 -5.68 -8.54
N VAL A 142 -18.82 -5.67 -8.14
CA VAL A 142 -19.74 -4.53 -8.40
C VAL A 142 -19.21 -3.27 -7.68
N HIS A 143 -18.81 -3.40 -6.43
CA HIS A 143 -18.28 -2.27 -5.67
C HIS A 143 -16.97 -1.73 -6.25
N PHE A 144 -16.03 -2.61 -6.63
CA PHE A 144 -14.79 -2.15 -7.28
C PHE A 144 -15.04 -1.52 -8.65
N ASN A 145 -16.03 -2.01 -9.40
CA ASN A 145 -16.45 -1.34 -10.64
C ASN A 145 -16.99 0.06 -10.37
N GLN A 146 -17.80 0.26 -9.34
CA GLN A 146 -18.30 1.59 -8.95
C GLN A 146 -17.16 2.53 -8.56
N VAL A 147 -16.12 2.02 -7.87
CA VAL A 147 -14.89 2.78 -7.62
C VAL A 147 -14.25 3.21 -8.93
N LEU A 148 -14.03 2.28 -9.86
CA LEU A 148 -13.33 2.55 -11.12
C LEU A 148 -14.14 3.42 -12.09
N GLN A 149 -15.45 3.42 -12.03
CA GLN A 149 -16.29 4.36 -12.77
C GLN A 149 -16.06 5.82 -12.36
N LYS A 150 -15.82 6.08 -11.07
CA LYS A 150 -15.54 7.42 -10.54
C LYS A 150 -14.05 7.76 -10.56
N ASN A 151 -13.21 6.79 -10.25
CA ASN A 151 -11.75 6.91 -10.17
C ASN A 151 -11.08 5.82 -11.01
N PRO A 152 -10.98 6.00 -12.34
CA PRO A 152 -10.37 5.02 -13.24
C PRO A 152 -8.90 4.71 -12.93
N GLU A 153 -8.20 5.60 -12.24
CA GLU A 153 -6.79 5.46 -11.90
C GLU A 153 -6.55 4.72 -10.57
N ASP A 154 -7.59 4.27 -9.87
CA ASP A 154 -7.45 3.50 -8.64
C ASP A 154 -6.88 2.11 -8.91
N LYS A 155 -5.56 2.00 -8.77
CA LYS A 155 -4.85 0.74 -9.01
C LYS A 155 -5.26 -0.37 -8.05
N ALA A 156 -5.52 -0.03 -6.78
CA ALA A 156 -5.95 -1.01 -5.78
C ALA A 156 -7.30 -1.61 -6.16
N ALA A 157 -8.29 -0.79 -6.53
CA ALA A 157 -9.59 -1.28 -6.99
C ALA A 157 -9.46 -2.16 -8.25
N ARG A 158 -8.58 -1.79 -9.19
CA ARG A 158 -8.32 -2.58 -10.40
C ARG A 158 -7.73 -3.95 -10.09
N ILE A 159 -6.82 -4.02 -9.10
CA ILE A 159 -6.24 -5.29 -8.65
C ILE A 159 -7.32 -6.19 -8.08
N TYR A 160 -8.15 -5.68 -7.18
CA TYR A 160 -9.22 -6.47 -6.57
C TYR A 160 -10.28 -6.90 -7.57
N LEU A 161 -10.66 -6.04 -8.51
CA LEU A 161 -11.58 -6.42 -9.58
C LEU A 161 -11.02 -7.60 -10.40
N LYS A 162 -9.72 -7.57 -10.73
CA LYS A 162 -9.06 -8.67 -11.42
C LYS A 162 -9.02 -9.95 -10.58
N ARG A 163 -8.71 -9.84 -9.27
CA ARG A 163 -8.72 -10.99 -8.35
C ARG A 163 -10.13 -11.60 -8.25
N CYS A 164 -11.17 -10.79 -8.11
CA CYS A 164 -12.55 -11.25 -8.12
C CYS A 164 -12.88 -12.03 -9.40
N ALA A 165 -12.52 -11.49 -10.56
CA ALA A 165 -12.75 -12.17 -11.84
C ALA A 165 -12.03 -13.53 -11.91
N THR A 166 -10.79 -13.60 -11.46
CA THR A 166 -10.02 -14.84 -11.38
C THR A 166 -10.71 -15.86 -10.48
N PHE A 167 -11.08 -15.47 -9.25
CA PHE A 167 -11.69 -16.41 -8.29
C PHE A 167 -13.14 -16.81 -8.64
N MET A 168 -13.85 -15.99 -9.40
CA MET A 168 -15.16 -16.40 -9.95
C MET A 168 -15.04 -17.50 -11.02
N VAL A 169 -13.92 -17.54 -11.76
CA VAL A 169 -13.69 -18.53 -12.82
C VAL A 169 -12.98 -19.77 -12.28
N ASP A 170 -11.90 -19.57 -11.55
CA ASP A 170 -11.00 -20.64 -11.13
C ASP A 170 -11.34 -21.22 -9.75
N GLY A 171 -12.21 -20.53 -8.99
CA GLY A 171 -12.47 -20.85 -7.58
C GLY A 171 -11.34 -20.36 -6.69
N VAL A 172 -11.47 -20.61 -5.39
CA VAL A 172 -10.43 -20.32 -4.39
C VAL A 172 -9.80 -21.62 -3.91
N PRO A 173 -8.48 -21.62 -3.59
CA PRO A 173 -7.84 -22.75 -2.92
C PRO A 173 -8.54 -23.09 -1.58
N GLU A 174 -8.50 -24.35 -1.15
CA GLU A 174 -9.12 -24.79 0.12
C GLU A 174 -8.57 -24.04 1.35
N ASP A 175 -7.29 -23.65 1.29
CA ASP A 175 -6.58 -22.92 2.35
C ASP A 175 -6.57 -21.40 2.12
N TRP A 176 -7.45 -20.89 1.24
CA TRP A 176 -7.47 -19.48 0.91
C TRP A 176 -7.86 -18.61 2.12
N THR A 177 -7.02 -17.66 2.44
CA THR A 177 -7.18 -16.74 3.57
C THR A 177 -7.41 -15.29 3.13
N GLY A 178 -7.47 -15.04 1.83
CA GLY A 178 -7.52 -13.68 1.28
C GLY A 178 -6.19 -12.94 1.33
N ILE A 179 -5.14 -13.58 1.82
CA ILE A 179 -3.84 -12.96 2.07
C ILE A 179 -2.90 -13.25 0.90
N GLU A 180 -2.37 -12.19 0.33
CA GLU A 180 -1.40 -12.31 -0.76
C GLU A 180 0.01 -12.49 -0.22
N THR A 181 0.72 -13.48 -0.79
CA THR A 181 2.14 -13.67 -0.50
C THR A 181 2.97 -12.82 -1.45
N LEU A 182 3.68 -11.85 -0.90
CA LEU A 182 4.60 -11.02 -1.68
C LEU A 182 5.86 -11.81 -2.03
N THR A 183 5.88 -12.41 -3.21
CA THR A 183 7.00 -13.23 -3.70
C THR A 183 7.98 -12.46 -4.59
N LYS A 184 7.63 -11.26 -5.05
CA LYS A 184 8.50 -10.45 -5.92
C LYS A 184 9.25 -9.38 -5.14
N LYS A 185 10.56 -9.32 -5.39
CA LYS A 185 11.44 -8.20 -5.04
C LYS A 185 11.16 -7.00 -5.97
#